data_7867b11abdf95f85fc5143d547236e9c
#
_entry.id   7867b11abdf95f85fc5143d547236e9c
#
_cell.length_a   1.000
_cell.length_b   1.000
_cell.length_c   1.000
_cell.angle_alpha   90.00
_cell.angle_beta   90.00
_cell.angle_gamma   90.00
#
_symmetry.space_group_name_H-M   'P 1'
#
loop_
_entity.id
_entity.type
_entity.pdbx_description
1 polymer ?
#
loop_
_entity_poly.entity_id
_entity_poly.type
_entity_poly.pdbx_seq_one_letter_code
_entity_poly.pdbx_strand_id
1 'polypeptide(L)'
;DKTVTLSVTPSQSAICVGSTGDVYVTYTISIASDDGKTPIPAFSFVVPTDGKLATQAQTNNSDWYYWFNTDELMQWDEAKETGGHGPYKVAGYTKSSGYVGVGGSDNNGITEKTTVMTIVAKFPAGAEAEIYAPAFAKEDFIAGGGETIDGTGGVKVSNAFGTRNVQVDPVTVKPGTTVSGTVKDSSGKAVSGATVELCKDGTKVADATAGTDGKYTISNVSTGTYTLKAKSSDGSLNGSADVTVKADSILNADVTLQKWQKGDVNKDGEINSDDVTALLRHVSKIELLSSDAAALGDVDNNGEVNSDDVTKLLRFVSKIITNLD
;
A
#
# COMPACT_ATOMS: atom_id res chain seq x y z
N ASP A 1 37.37 -4.56 -17.58
CA ASP A 1 36.25 -3.75 -18.08
C ASP A 1 35.35 -3.36 -16.90
N LYS A 2 34.95 -2.08 -16.88
CA LYS A 2 34.04 -1.56 -15.85
C LYS A 2 32.62 -2.02 -16.17
N THR A 3 31.93 -2.56 -15.20
CA THR A 3 30.56 -3.05 -15.32
C THR A 3 29.63 -2.22 -14.48
N VAL A 4 28.44 -1.93 -15.01
CA VAL A 4 27.35 -1.25 -14.31
C VAL A 4 26.08 -2.08 -14.45
N THR A 5 25.31 -2.15 -13.37
CA THR A 5 24.07 -2.91 -13.34
C THR A 5 22.87 -2.01 -12.99
N LEU A 6 21.84 -2.06 -13.83
CA LEU A 6 20.50 -1.58 -13.54
C LEU A 6 19.70 -2.75 -12.98
N SER A 7 19.23 -2.63 -11.76
CA SER A 7 18.40 -3.65 -11.08
C SER A 7 16.97 -3.16 -10.95
N VAL A 8 16.01 -4.00 -11.33
CA VAL A 8 14.57 -3.72 -11.24
C VAL A 8 13.93 -4.83 -10.40
N THR A 9 13.59 -4.50 -9.15
CA THR A 9 13.20 -5.48 -8.14
C THR A 9 11.79 -5.22 -7.64
N PRO A 10 10.87 -6.22 -7.69
CA PRO A 10 9.52 -6.06 -7.19
C PRO A 10 9.46 -6.07 -5.66
N SER A 11 8.50 -5.37 -5.10
CA SER A 11 8.21 -5.36 -3.65
C SER A 11 7.77 -6.72 -3.10
N GLN A 12 7.29 -7.59 -3.99
CA GLN A 12 6.88 -8.96 -3.69
C GLN A 12 7.25 -9.86 -4.87
N SER A 13 7.81 -11.04 -4.61
CA SER A 13 8.17 -12.02 -5.66
C SER A 13 6.95 -12.83 -6.16
N ALA A 14 5.87 -12.85 -5.39
CA ALA A 14 4.61 -13.51 -5.75
C ALA A 14 3.42 -12.76 -5.19
N ILE A 15 2.32 -12.76 -5.94
CA ILE A 15 1.01 -12.20 -5.56
C ILE A 15 -0.10 -13.18 -5.95
N CYS A 16 -1.23 -13.09 -5.24
CA CYS A 16 -2.49 -13.69 -5.68
C CYS A 16 -3.42 -12.60 -6.19
N VAL A 17 -4.07 -12.82 -7.32
CA VAL A 17 -5.05 -11.89 -7.88
C VAL A 17 -6.38 -12.61 -8.03
N GLY A 18 -7.29 -12.31 -7.13
CA GLY A 18 -8.65 -12.83 -7.11
C GLY A 18 -9.67 -11.78 -7.48
N SER A 19 -10.90 -11.97 -7.02
CA SER A 19 -12.04 -11.07 -7.31
C SER A 19 -12.16 -9.90 -6.33
N THR A 20 -11.38 -9.88 -5.24
CA THR A 20 -11.55 -8.90 -4.15
C THR A 20 -10.86 -7.55 -4.38
N GLY A 21 -10.34 -7.33 -5.57
CA GLY A 21 -9.80 -6.05 -6.00
C GLY A 21 -8.45 -6.16 -6.70
N ASP A 22 -8.02 -5.04 -7.25
CA ASP A 22 -6.74 -4.90 -7.94
C ASP A 22 -5.56 -5.09 -6.99
N VAL A 23 -4.45 -5.62 -7.52
CA VAL A 23 -3.17 -5.75 -6.80
C VAL A 23 -2.13 -4.88 -7.47
N TYR A 24 -1.37 -4.16 -6.66
CA TYR A 24 -0.31 -3.28 -7.11
C TYR A 24 1.04 -3.80 -6.61
N VAL A 25 2.03 -3.86 -7.51
CA VAL A 25 3.40 -4.25 -7.19
C VAL A 25 4.32 -3.08 -7.52
N THR A 26 5.01 -2.56 -6.51
CA THR A 26 6.03 -1.53 -6.72
C THR A 26 7.34 -2.20 -7.12
N TYR A 27 7.91 -1.75 -8.23
CA TYR A 27 9.25 -2.10 -8.65
C TYR A 27 10.21 -0.98 -8.29
N THR A 28 11.27 -1.33 -7.59
CA THR A 28 12.38 -0.42 -7.28
C THR A 28 13.46 -0.55 -8.34
N ILE A 29 13.80 0.56 -8.98
CA ILE A 29 14.88 0.65 -9.95
C ILE A 29 16.11 1.21 -9.24
N SER A 30 17.19 0.44 -9.27
CA SER A 30 18.46 0.81 -8.64
C SER A 30 19.61 0.66 -9.62
N ILE A 31 20.65 1.44 -9.40
CA ILE A 31 21.86 1.41 -10.23
C ILE A 31 23.09 1.27 -9.34
N ALA A 32 24.11 0.53 -9.80
CA ALA A 32 25.38 0.40 -9.12
C ALA A 32 26.50 0.13 -10.10
N SER A 33 27.72 0.56 -9.80
CA SER A 33 28.91 -0.03 -10.40
C SER A 33 29.22 -1.36 -9.71
N ASP A 34 29.54 -2.39 -10.45
CA ASP A 34 29.73 -3.74 -9.90
C ASP A 34 30.98 -3.85 -9.00
N ASP A 35 31.93 -2.95 -9.17
CA ASP A 35 33.14 -2.89 -8.33
C ASP A 35 32.94 -2.04 -7.06
N GLY A 36 31.78 -1.38 -6.90
CA GLY A 36 31.46 -0.49 -5.78
C GLY A 36 32.38 0.75 -5.67
N LYS A 37 33.15 1.07 -6.71
CA LYS A 37 34.16 2.13 -6.70
C LYS A 37 34.12 3.05 -7.89
N THR A 38 33.80 2.53 -9.06
CA THR A 38 33.73 3.33 -10.28
C THR A 38 32.48 4.22 -10.25
N PRO A 39 32.62 5.56 -10.21
CA PRO A 39 31.48 6.44 -10.16
C PRO A 39 30.69 6.44 -11.46
N ILE A 40 29.37 6.53 -11.31
CA ILE A 40 28.40 6.68 -12.40
C ILE A 40 27.88 8.10 -12.36
N PRO A 41 28.51 9.06 -13.05
CA PRO A 41 28.10 10.46 -13.01
C PRO A 41 26.80 10.74 -13.74
N ALA A 42 26.44 9.92 -14.71
CA ALA A 42 25.19 10.04 -15.43
C ALA A 42 24.70 8.69 -15.94
N PHE A 43 23.40 8.54 -16.10
CA PHE A 43 22.77 7.35 -16.66
C PHE A 43 21.44 7.69 -17.33
N SER A 44 21.00 6.81 -18.21
CA SER A 44 19.68 6.85 -18.82
C SER A 44 19.16 5.45 -19.08
N PHE A 45 17.86 5.29 -19.04
CA PHE A 45 17.17 4.05 -19.40
C PHE A 45 15.76 4.37 -19.88
N VAL A 46 15.16 3.42 -20.59
CA VAL A 46 13.76 3.54 -21.03
C VAL A 46 12.89 2.70 -20.12
N VAL A 47 11.84 3.30 -19.58
CA VAL A 47 10.80 2.57 -18.83
C VAL A 47 9.84 1.96 -19.85
N PRO A 48 9.63 0.62 -19.82
CA PRO A 48 8.75 -0.02 -20.79
C PRO A 48 7.31 0.48 -20.65
N THR A 49 6.65 0.65 -21.80
CA THR A 49 5.23 0.96 -21.89
C THR A 49 4.45 -0.32 -22.15
N ASP A 50 4.19 -1.09 -21.11
CA ASP A 50 3.24 -2.20 -21.17
C ASP A 50 1.95 -1.78 -20.46
N GLY A 51 0.83 -2.38 -20.78
CA GLY A 51 -0.46 -2.02 -20.21
C GLY A 51 -0.62 -2.32 -18.70
N LYS A 52 0.40 -2.88 -18.06
CA LYS A 52 0.40 -3.23 -16.63
C LYS A 52 1.07 -2.17 -15.76
N LEU A 53 1.97 -1.39 -16.31
CA LEU A 53 2.56 -0.31 -15.54
C LEU A 53 1.49 0.74 -15.25
N ALA A 54 1.17 0.84 -13.97
CA ALA A 54 0.12 1.74 -13.52
C ALA A 54 0.58 3.18 -13.65
N THR A 55 -0.32 3.90 -14.22
CA THR A 55 -0.22 5.31 -14.40
C THR A 55 -0.76 5.97 -13.12
N GLN A 56 0.10 6.49 -12.27
CA GLN A 56 -0.34 7.40 -11.20
C GLN A 56 -0.39 8.82 -11.75
N ALA A 57 -1.56 9.44 -11.67
CA ALA A 57 -1.73 10.82 -12.05
C ALA A 57 -0.84 11.72 -11.19
N GLN A 58 0.16 12.31 -11.78
CA GLN A 58 0.76 13.50 -11.20
C GLN A 58 -0.14 14.71 -11.51
N THR A 59 -0.27 15.59 -10.55
CA THR A 59 -1.20 16.72 -10.55
C THR A 59 -0.92 17.81 -11.58
N ASN A 60 0.12 17.70 -12.38
CA ASN A 60 0.53 18.73 -13.34
C ASN A 60 0.59 18.20 -14.77
N ASN A 61 -0.58 18.03 -15.41
CA ASN A 61 -0.75 17.94 -16.87
C ASN A 61 0.17 17.01 -17.67
N SER A 62 0.99 16.21 -17.05
CA SER A 62 1.85 15.27 -17.74
C SER A 62 1.41 13.85 -17.42
N ASP A 63 1.26 13.06 -18.41
CA ASP A 63 0.93 11.63 -18.40
C ASP A 63 2.05 10.76 -17.81
N TRP A 64 2.74 11.22 -16.78
CA TRP A 64 3.91 10.57 -16.21
C TRP A 64 3.61 9.95 -14.87
N TYR A 65 4.10 8.75 -14.68
CA TYR A 65 3.72 7.81 -13.65
C TYR A 65 4.92 7.25 -12.90
N TYR A 66 5.97 8.05 -12.75
CA TYR A 66 7.22 7.64 -12.14
C TYR A 66 7.45 8.42 -10.86
N TRP A 67 7.72 7.70 -9.79
CA TRP A 67 8.21 8.28 -8.56
C TRP A 67 9.72 8.23 -8.57
N PHE A 68 10.34 9.36 -8.71
CA PHE A 68 11.76 9.50 -8.42
C PHE A 68 11.98 9.45 -6.92
N ASN A 69 13.11 8.90 -6.47
CA ASN A 69 13.56 9.08 -5.10
C ASN A 69 14.05 10.53 -4.95
N THR A 70 13.11 11.43 -4.68
CA THR A 70 13.34 12.88 -4.61
C THR A 70 14.14 13.27 -3.38
N ASP A 71 14.13 12.45 -2.33
CA ASP A 71 14.80 12.77 -1.07
C ASP A 71 16.32 12.56 -1.15
N GLU A 72 16.77 11.59 -1.95
CA GLU A 72 18.17 11.26 -2.10
C GLU A 72 18.80 11.79 -3.41
N LEU A 73 18.03 11.87 -4.49
CA LEU A 73 18.58 12.14 -5.81
C LEU A 73 18.15 13.47 -6.43
N MET A 74 16.97 13.99 -6.06
CA MET A 74 16.44 15.18 -6.71
C MET A 74 15.35 15.89 -5.92
N GLN A 75 15.46 17.22 -5.85
CA GLN A 75 14.34 18.11 -5.64
C GLN A 75 14.10 18.90 -6.92
N TRP A 76 12.91 18.78 -7.49
CA TRP A 76 12.49 19.63 -8.60
C TRP A 76 11.93 20.93 -8.02
N ASP A 77 12.49 22.06 -8.40
CA ASP A 77 11.93 23.37 -8.08
C ASP A 77 11.01 23.80 -9.23
N GLU A 78 9.71 23.55 -9.07
CA GLU A 78 8.69 23.92 -10.06
C GLU A 78 8.66 25.42 -10.37
N ALA A 79 9.05 26.27 -9.40
CA ALA A 79 9.03 27.72 -9.57
C ALA A 79 10.16 28.25 -10.45
N LYS A 80 11.21 27.45 -10.65
CA LYS A 80 12.39 27.87 -11.42
C LYS A 80 12.62 27.05 -12.68
N GLU A 81 11.80 26.02 -12.95
CA GLU A 81 12.01 25.06 -14.04
C GLU A 81 13.44 24.48 -14.05
N THR A 82 14.12 24.55 -12.90
CA THR A 82 15.48 24.06 -12.72
C THR A 82 15.47 22.98 -11.65
N GLY A 83 15.87 21.78 -12.02
CA GLY A 83 15.96 20.66 -11.10
C GLY A 83 17.35 20.49 -10.53
N GLY A 84 17.43 20.03 -9.27
CA GLY A 84 18.59 19.39 -8.73
C GLY A 84 19.13 19.99 -7.45
N HIS A 85 18.72 19.44 -6.34
CA HIS A 85 19.57 19.34 -5.14
C HIS A 85 20.03 17.90 -5.04
N GLY A 86 21.28 17.70 -5.17
CA GLY A 86 21.91 16.39 -5.23
C GLY A 86 22.73 16.27 -6.50
N PRO A 87 23.49 15.18 -6.62
CA PRO A 87 24.42 15.02 -7.74
C PRO A 87 23.74 14.82 -9.10
N TYR A 88 22.40 14.74 -9.18
CA TYR A 88 21.69 14.38 -10.42
C TYR A 88 20.59 15.34 -10.81
N LYS A 89 20.53 15.65 -12.13
CA LYS A 89 19.42 16.36 -12.76
C LYS A 89 18.61 15.41 -13.61
N VAL A 90 17.28 15.48 -13.53
CA VAL A 90 16.43 14.84 -14.55
C VAL A 90 16.53 15.62 -15.84
N ALA A 91 16.86 14.95 -16.90
CA ALA A 91 16.93 15.54 -18.20
C ALA A 91 16.07 14.76 -19.17
N GLY A 92 15.00 15.36 -19.58
CA GLY A 92 14.24 14.96 -20.74
C GLY A 92 13.62 13.57 -20.69
N TYR A 93 12.34 13.54 -20.69
CA TYR A 93 11.56 12.33 -20.92
C TYR A 93 10.46 12.64 -21.95
N THR A 94 10.06 11.66 -22.74
CA THR A 94 8.90 11.79 -23.61
C THR A 94 7.93 10.63 -23.35
N LYS A 95 6.65 10.94 -23.22
CA LYS A 95 5.59 9.93 -23.05
C LYS A 95 5.62 8.88 -24.18
N SER A 96 5.89 9.32 -25.39
CA SER A 96 5.86 8.48 -26.58
C SER A 96 7.02 7.47 -26.65
N SER A 97 8.15 7.73 -25.99
CA SER A 97 9.31 6.86 -25.98
C SER A 97 9.52 6.12 -24.67
N GLY A 98 8.75 6.43 -23.61
CA GLY A 98 8.98 5.87 -22.28
C GLY A 98 10.37 6.19 -21.70
N TYR A 99 11.04 7.20 -22.23
CA TYR A 99 12.43 7.51 -21.92
C TYR A 99 12.57 8.30 -20.64
N VAL A 100 13.47 7.86 -19.78
CA VAL A 100 13.90 8.63 -18.59
C VAL A 100 15.41 8.78 -18.64
N GLY A 101 15.86 10.02 -18.68
CA GLY A 101 17.26 10.34 -18.52
C GLY A 101 17.49 11.04 -17.17
N VAL A 102 18.44 10.54 -16.42
CA VAL A 102 18.92 11.18 -15.20
C VAL A 102 20.41 11.42 -15.37
N GLY A 103 20.81 12.67 -15.30
CA GLY A 103 22.21 13.07 -15.42
C GLY A 103 22.69 13.80 -14.17
N GLY A 104 23.90 13.53 -13.77
CA GLY A 104 24.59 14.26 -12.71
C GLY A 104 25.66 15.19 -13.28
N SER A 105 25.87 16.34 -12.63
CA SER A 105 26.96 17.27 -12.97
C SER A 105 28.17 17.13 -12.03
N ASP A 106 28.14 16.15 -11.14
CA ASP A 106 29.14 15.99 -10.10
C ASP A 106 30.07 14.80 -10.40
N ASN A 107 31.37 15.02 -10.18
CA ASN A 107 32.40 13.98 -10.34
C ASN A 107 32.30 12.84 -9.28
N ASN A 108 31.37 12.98 -8.33
CA ASN A 108 31.14 12.03 -7.25
C ASN A 108 30.01 11.03 -7.55
N GLY A 109 29.80 10.64 -8.79
CA GLY A 109 28.72 9.75 -9.22
C GLY A 109 28.38 8.58 -8.31
N ILE A 110 27.29 7.89 -8.61
CA ILE A 110 26.84 6.70 -7.90
C ILE A 110 27.90 5.60 -7.98
N THR A 111 28.28 5.03 -6.86
CA THR A 111 29.17 3.85 -6.78
C THR A 111 28.45 2.66 -6.17
N GLU A 112 27.73 2.89 -5.07
CA GLU A 112 26.96 1.86 -4.37
C GLU A 112 25.56 1.72 -4.96
N LYS A 113 24.86 0.61 -4.64
CA LYS A 113 23.50 0.37 -5.09
C LYS A 113 22.56 1.46 -4.59
N THR A 114 22.14 2.32 -5.48
CA THR A 114 21.29 3.48 -5.18
C THR A 114 19.95 3.35 -5.91
N THR A 115 18.86 3.51 -5.19
CA THR A 115 17.52 3.58 -5.78
C THR A 115 17.36 4.91 -6.51
N VAL A 116 17.04 4.83 -7.79
CA VAL A 116 16.87 6.01 -8.65
C VAL A 116 15.42 6.30 -8.96
N MET A 117 14.56 5.27 -8.97
CA MET A 117 13.17 5.40 -9.34
C MET A 117 12.34 4.25 -8.80
N THR A 118 11.05 4.45 -8.62
CA THR A 118 10.05 3.40 -8.44
C THR A 118 8.98 3.49 -9.51
N ILE A 119 8.49 2.33 -9.96
CA ILE A 119 7.34 2.21 -10.87
C ILE A 119 6.35 1.23 -10.27
N VAL A 120 5.09 1.31 -10.67
CA VAL A 120 4.03 0.46 -10.13
C VAL A 120 3.38 -0.32 -11.26
N ALA A 121 3.35 -1.65 -11.14
CA ALA A 121 2.57 -2.54 -11.99
C ALA A 121 1.20 -2.79 -11.36
N LYS A 122 0.14 -2.67 -12.15
CA LYS A 122 -1.24 -2.96 -11.76
C LYS A 122 -1.70 -4.28 -12.35
N PHE A 123 -2.25 -5.13 -11.50
CA PHE A 123 -2.90 -6.37 -11.87
C PHE A 123 -4.38 -6.24 -11.50
N PRO A 124 -5.29 -6.11 -12.50
CA PRO A 124 -6.71 -5.92 -12.23
C PRO A 124 -7.31 -7.17 -11.60
N ALA A 125 -8.37 -6.99 -10.83
CA ALA A 125 -9.12 -8.09 -10.23
C ALA A 125 -9.46 -9.17 -11.27
N GLY A 126 -9.16 -10.43 -10.93
CA GLY A 126 -9.37 -11.55 -11.84
C GLY A 126 -8.30 -11.71 -12.93
N ALA A 127 -7.16 -11.02 -12.84
CA ALA A 127 -6.05 -11.21 -13.76
C ALA A 127 -5.62 -12.68 -13.82
N GLU A 128 -5.25 -13.15 -15.01
CA GLU A 128 -4.76 -14.52 -15.22
C GLU A 128 -3.40 -14.73 -14.56
N ALA A 129 -3.12 -16.00 -14.24
CA ALA A 129 -1.85 -16.40 -13.69
C ALA A 129 -0.74 -16.25 -14.75
N GLU A 130 0.35 -15.60 -14.39
CA GLU A 130 1.49 -15.35 -15.26
C GLU A 130 2.79 -15.15 -14.47
N ILE A 131 3.92 -15.15 -15.18
CA ILE A 131 5.18 -14.61 -14.66
C ILE A 131 5.39 -13.28 -15.39
N TYR A 132 5.34 -12.20 -14.64
CA TYR A 132 5.48 -10.85 -15.18
C TYR A 132 6.80 -10.22 -14.76
N ALA A 133 7.50 -9.63 -15.73
CA ALA A 133 8.65 -8.77 -15.51
C ALA A 133 8.57 -7.59 -16.49
N PRO A 134 8.75 -6.33 -16.04
CA PRO A 134 8.83 -5.19 -16.95
C PRO A 134 9.96 -5.38 -17.98
N ALA A 135 9.69 -5.15 -19.25
CA ALA A 135 10.60 -5.43 -20.35
C ALA A 135 11.66 -4.32 -20.57
N PHE A 136 12.53 -4.14 -19.59
CA PHE A 136 13.66 -3.20 -19.74
C PHE A 136 14.68 -3.73 -20.74
N ALA A 137 15.00 -2.93 -21.75
CA ALA A 137 15.97 -3.29 -22.77
C ALA A 137 17.39 -2.86 -22.37
N LYS A 138 18.34 -3.77 -22.53
CA LYS A 138 19.75 -3.49 -22.19
C LYS A 138 20.37 -2.41 -23.09
N GLU A 139 19.96 -2.36 -24.34
CA GLU A 139 20.40 -1.36 -25.31
C GLU A 139 20.02 0.06 -24.95
N ASP A 140 18.89 0.22 -24.22
CA ASP A 140 18.39 1.50 -23.79
C ASP A 140 19.03 1.99 -22.48
N PHE A 141 19.80 1.15 -21.81
CA PHE A 141 20.52 1.52 -20.61
C PHE A 141 21.92 2.03 -20.93
N ILE A 142 22.18 3.29 -20.65
CA ILE A 142 23.46 3.96 -20.86
C ILE A 142 23.95 4.50 -19.51
N ALA A 143 25.23 4.37 -19.24
CA ALA A 143 25.85 4.90 -18.05
C ALA A 143 27.26 5.43 -18.35
N GLY A 144 27.59 6.57 -17.78
CA GLY A 144 28.89 7.22 -18.00
C GLY A 144 28.89 8.71 -17.71
N GLY A 145 29.61 9.49 -18.52
CA GLY A 145 29.64 10.94 -18.42
C GLY A 145 28.34 11.60 -18.85
N GLY A 146 27.98 12.74 -18.25
CA GLY A 146 26.86 13.58 -18.65
C GLY A 146 27.34 14.91 -19.21
N GLU A 147 26.82 15.29 -20.39
CA GLU A 147 27.05 16.62 -20.99
C GLU A 147 25.73 17.38 -21.02
N THR A 148 25.70 18.59 -20.47
CA THR A 148 24.53 19.47 -20.56
C THR A 148 24.39 19.95 -22.00
N ILE A 149 23.22 19.77 -22.58
CA ILE A 149 22.93 20.31 -23.92
C ILE A 149 22.51 21.77 -23.77
N ASP A 150 23.33 22.67 -24.30
CA ASP A 150 23.09 24.11 -24.24
C ASP A 150 21.72 24.47 -24.83
N GLY A 151 20.93 25.20 -24.04
CA GLY A 151 19.67 25.79 -24.47
C GLY A 151 18.42 24.90 -24.36
N THR A 152 18.54 23.63 -23.93
CA THR A 152 17.38 22.71 -23.81
C THR A 152 17.16 22.18 -22.40
N GLY A 153 18.09 22.42 -21.47
CA GLY A 153 18.04 21.82 -20.13
C GLY A 153 18.27 20.30 -20.12
N GLY A 154 18.55 19.70 -21.29
CA GLY A 154 18.79 18.27 -21.43
C GLY A 154 20.21 17.84 -21.07
N VAL A 155 20.40 16.60 -20.71
CA VAL A 155 21.70 15.96 -20.49
C VAL A 155 21.88 14.85 -21.51
N LYS A 156 22.98 14.87 -22.25
CA LYS A 156 23.39 13.75 -23.08
C LYS A 156 24.29 12.82 -22.28
N VAL A 157 23.88 11.59 -22.11
CA VAL A 157 24.68 10.59 -21.41
C VAL A 157 25.59 9.87 -22.42
N SER A 158 26.88 9.87 -22.14
CA SER A 158 27.86 9.11 -22.91
C SER A 158 28.13 7.77 -22.21
N ASN A 159 28.35 6.71 -23.00
CA ASN A 159 28.65 5.40 -22.46
C ASN A 159 30.15 5.31 -22.08
N ALA A 160 30.45 5.12 -20.80
CA ALA A 160 31.81 4.96 -20.28
C ALA A 160 32.08 3.59 -19.64
N PHE A 161 31.05 2.72 -19.57
CA PHE A 161 31.17 1.38 -19.05
C PHE A 161 31.27 0.36 -20.19
N GLY A 162 32.26 -0.54 -20.10
CA GLY A 162 32.47 -1.60 -21.09
C GLY A 162 31.33 -2.63 -21.09
N THR A 163 30.79 -2.90 -19.91
CA THR A 163 29.68 -3.82 -19.74
C THR A 163 28.53 -3.16 -19.00
N ARG A 164 27.34 -3.29 -19.54
CA ARG A 164 26.09 -2.82 -18.93
C ARG A 164 25.17 -4.02 -18.74
N ASN A 165 24.65 -4.20 -17.54
CA ASN A 165 23.71 -5.24 -17.21
C ASN A 165 22.35 -4.65 -16.87
N VAL A 166 21.28 -5.31 -17.26
CA VAL A 166 19.93 -5.03 -16.82
C VAL A 166 19.40 -6.32 -16.21
N GLN A 167 19.13 -6.26 -14.92
CA GLN A 167 18.56 -7.37 -14.16
C GLN A 167 17.15 -7.00 -13.72
N VAL A 168 16.17 -7.75 -14.17
CA VAL A 168 14.77 -7.56 -13.82
C VAL A 168 14.28 -8.82 -13.13
N ASP A 169 13.91 -8.68 -11.87
CA ASP A 169 13.34 -9.78 -11.11
C ASP A 169 11.83 -9.86 -11.39
N PRO A 170 11.31 -11.06 -11.70
CA PRO A 170 9.91 -11.23 -12.02
C PRO A 170 9.02 -11.25 -10.76
N VAL A 171 7.73 -11.01 -10.96
CA VAL A 171 6.67 -11.36 -10.02
C VAL A 171 5.85 -12.52 -10.56
N THR A 172 5.59 -13.51 -9.71
CA THR A 172 4.69 -14.62 -10.04
C THR A 172 3.26 -14.24 -9.65
N VAL A 173 2.39 -14.12 -10.63
CA VAL A 173 0.96 -13.88 -10.44
C VAL A 173 0.24 -15.23 -10.34
N LYS A 174 -0.44 -15.45 -9.23
CA LYS A 174 -1.20 -16.67 -8.93
C LYS A 174 -2.70 -16.35 -8.89
N PRO A 175 -3.58 -17.34 -9.07
CA PRO A 175 -5.00 -17.18 -8.81
C PRO A 175 -5.26 -16.72 -7.37
N GLY A 176 -6.42 -16.12 -7.13
CA GLY A 176 -6.84 -15.72 -5.80
C GLY A 176 -6.76 -16.85 -4.79
N THR A 177 -6.37 -16.53 -3.58
CA THR A 177 -6.21 -17.50 -2.47
C THR A 177 -7.47 -17.61 -1.63
N THR A 178 -7.41 -18.40 -0.56
CA THR A 178 -8.52 -18.65 0.35
C THR A 178 -8.19 -18.10 1.74
N VAL A 179 -9.13 -17.36 2.31
CA VAL A 179 -9.15 -16.94 3.72
C VAL A 179 -10.14 -17.81 4.46
N SER A 180 -9.69 -18.49 5.49
CA SER A 180 -10.54 -19.35 6.33
C SER A 180 -10.27 -19.09 7.81
N GLY A 181 -11.20 -19.47 8.65
CA GLY A 181 -11.08 -19.33 10.10
C GLY A 181 -12.31 -19.85 10.83
N THR A 182 -12.35 -19.62 12.12
CA THR A 182 -13.46 -20.00 12.98
C THR A 182 -14.01 -18.75 13.67
N VAL A 183 -15.32 -18.60 13.68
CA VAL A 183 -16.02 -17.60 14.47
C VAL A 183 -16.35 -18.20 15.84
N LYS A 184 -15.87 -17.56 16.90
CA LYS A 184 -16.06 -17.98 18.30
C LYS A 184 -16.63 -16.82 19.13
N ASP A 185 -17.34 -17.13 20.18
CA ASP A 185 -17.68 -16.13 21.21
C ASP A 185 -16.51 -15.94 22.19
N SER A 186 -16.66 -15.00 23.12
CA SER A 186 -15.66 -14.69 24.15
C SER A 186 -15.34 -15.86 25.10
N SER A 187 -16.19 -16.89 25.15
CA SER A 187 -15.94 -18.12 25.90
C SER A 187 -15.17 -19.18 25.09
N GLY A 188 -14.89 -18.90 23.80
CA GLY A 188 -14.24 -19.82 22.87
C GLY A 188 -15.19 -20.81 22.18
N LYS A 189 -16.51 -20.70 22.42
CA LYS A 189 -17.52 -21.53 21.77
C LYS A 189 -17.76 -21.08 20.34
N ALA A 190 -17.84 -22.04 19.41
CA ALA A 190 -18.15 -21.77 18.01
C ALA A 190 -19.53 -21.10 17.84
N VAL A 191 -19.59 -20.06 17.00
CA VAL A 191 -20.81 -19.33 16.67
C VAL A 191 -21.29 -19.76 15.29
N SER A 192 -22.32 -20.62 15.28
CA SER A 192 -22.97 -21.12 14.06
C SER A 192 -23.76 -20.03 13.36
N GLY A 193 -23.74 -20.04 12.01
CA GLY A 193 -24.55 -19.15 11.20
C GLY A 193 -24.13 -17.66 11.25
N ALA A 194 -22.96 -17.37 11.82
CA ALA A 194 -22.43 -16.03 11.81
C ALA A 194 -22.09 -15.58 10.38
N THR A 195 -22.43 -14.36 10.03
CA THR A 195 -22.00 -13.73 8.78
C THR A 195 -20.59 -13.16 8.97
N VAL A 196 -19.70 -13.45 8.03
CA VAL A 196 -18.33 -12.93 8.00
C VAL A 196 -18.16 -12.14 6.72
N GLU A 197 -17.88 -10.85 6.83
CA GLU A 197 -17.63 -9.95 5.72
C GLU A 197 -16.14 -9.63 5.62
N LEU A 198 -15.57 -9.75 4.43
CA LEU A 198 -14.23 -9.29 4.12
C LEU A 198 -14.31 -7.88 3.56
N CYS A 199 -13.70 -6.92 4.24
CA CYS A 199 -13.73 -5.51 3.85
C CYS A 199 -12.34 -5.02 3.46
N LYS A 200 -12.27 -4.24 2.38
CA LYS A 200 -11.08 -3.51 1.95
C LYS A 200 -11.40 -2.02 1.97
N ASP A 201 -10.58 -1.24 2.67
CA ASP A 201 -10.78 0.21 2.83
C ASP A 201 -12.23 0.57 3.26
N GLY A 202 -12.77 -0.23 4.20
CA GLY A 202 -14.12 -0.05 4.74
C GLY A 202 -15.26 -0.62 3.85
N THR A 203 -14.98 -1.02 2.62
CA THR A 203 -15.98 -1.55 1.68
C THR A 203 -15.98 -3.08 1.68
N LYS A 204 -17.16 -3.70 1.79
CA LYS A 204 -17.32 -5.15 1.66
C LYS A 204 -16.94 -5.60 0.24
N VAL A 205 -16.00 -6.55 0.13
CA VAL A 205 -15.53 -7.12 -1.14
C VAL A 205 -15.86 -8.61 -1.29
N ALA A 206 -16.11 -9.30 -0.18
CA ALA A 206 -16.59 -10.68 -0.18
C ALA A 206 -17.25 -11.01 1.18
N ASP A 207 -17.96 -12.12 1.25
CA ASP A 207 -18.54 -12.61 2.49
C ASP A 207 -18.67 -14.14 2.52
N ALA A 208 -18.89 -14.68 3.71
CA ALA A 208 -19.22 -16.08 3.95
C ALA A 208 -20.12 -16.22 5.17
N THR A 209 -20.78 -17.36 5.29
CA THR A 209 -21.55 -17.74 6.48
C THR A 209 -20.82 -18.89 7.19
N ALA A 210 -20.64 -18.75 8.49
CA ALA A 210 -20.02 -19.79 9.31
C ALA A 210 -20.93 -21.00 9.44
N GLY A 211 -20.36 -22.19 9.32
CA GLY A 211 -21.02 -23.46 9.50
C GLY A 211 -21.43 -23.72 10.95
N THR A 212 -21.99 -24.91 11.22
CA THR A 212 -22.42 -25.32 12.56
C THR A 212 -21.24 -25.44 13.55
N ASP A 213 -20.04 -25.64 13.04
CA ASP A 213 -18.77 -25.67 13.78
C ASP A 213 -18.09 -24.30 13.87
N GLY A 214 -18.75 -23.24 13.41
CA GLY A 214 -18.24 -21.88 13.37
C GLY A 214 -17.22 -21.61 12.26
N LYS A 215 -16.86 -22.61 11.46
CA LYS A 215 -15.86 -22.43 10.40
C LYS A 215 -16.45 -21.68 9.19
N TYR A 216 -15.63 -20.84 8.61
CA TYR A 216 -15.94 -20.11 7.39
C TYR A 216 -14.80 -20.18 6.39
N THR A 217 -15.12 -19.93 5.12
CA THR A 217 -14.15 -19.90 4.02
C THR A 217 -14.57 -18.85 3.00
N ILE A 218 -13.65 -17.95 2.67
CA ILE A 218 -13.80 -16.95 1.62
C ILE A 218 -12.74 -17.26 0.56
N SER A 219 -13.17 -17.62 -0.63
CA SER A 219 -12.30 -18.01 -1.75
C SER A 219 -12.01 -16.85 -2.68
N ASN A 220 -11.00 -17.03 -3.52
CA ASN A 220 -10.64 -16.11 -4.60
C ASN A 220 -10.29 -14.69 -4.11
N VAL A 221 -9.50 -14.62 -3.03
CA VAL A 221 -9.07 -13.39 -2.38
C VAL A 221 -7.72 -12.95 -2.95
N SER A 222 -7.61 -11.67 -3.28
CA SER A 222 -6.37 -11.04 -3.75
C SER A 222 -5.39 -10.78 -2.60
N THR A 223 -4.11 -10.71 -2.89
CA THR A 223 -3.08 -10.20 -1.96
C THR A 223 -3.44 -8.80 -1.49
N GLY A 224 -3.34 -8.54 -0.19
CA GLY A 224 -3.66 -7.25 0.39
C GLY A 224 -3.99 -7.30 1.87
N THR A 225 -4.28 -6.14 2.43
CA THR A 225 -4.75 -6.00 3.82
C THR A 225 -6.26 -5.78 3.82
N TYR A 226 -6.94 -6.49 4.70
CA TYR A 226 -8.39 -6.49 4.83
C TYR A 226 -8.78 -6.45 6.31
N THR A 227 -10.02 -6.05 6.56
CA THR A 227 -10.67 -6.21 7.86
C THR A 227 -11.81 -7.21 7.70
N LEU A 228 -11.79 -8.27 8.51
CA LEU A 228 -12.93 -9.16 8.69
C LEU A 228 -13.90 -8.52 9.68
N LYS A 229 -15.17 -8.46 9.32
CA LYS A 229 -16.27 -8.09 10.21
C LYS A 229 -17.21 -9.27 10.34
N ALA A 230 -17.45 -9.72 11.55
CA ALA A 230 -18.33 -10.86 11.77
C ALA A 230 -19.46 -10.50 12.75
N LYS A 231 -20.63 -11.10 12.50
CA LYS A 231 -21.85 -10.86 13.27
C LYS A 231 -22.63 -12.16 13.45
N SER A 232 -23.13 -12.40 14.66
CA SER A 232 -24.03 -13.54 14.92
C SER A 232 -25.32 -13.42 14.13
N SER A 233 -25.98 -14.53 13.86
CA SER A 233 -27.22 -14.57 13.06
C SER A 233 -28.36 -13.74 13.66
N ASP A 234 -28.41 -13.62 14.98
CA ASP A 234 -29.37 -12.79 15.72
C ASP A 234 -28.91 -11.32 15.87
N GLY A 235 -27.68 -11.01 15.44
CA GLY A 235 -27.09 -9.69 15.53
C GLY A 235 -26.65 -9.24 16.90
N SER A 236 -26.72 -10.10 17.92
CA SER A 236 -26.41 -9.75 19.32
C SER A 236 -24.90 -9.69 19.60
N LEU A 237 -24.10 -10.45 18.82
CA LEU A 237 -22.65 -10.50 18.95
C LEU A 237 -21.98 -9.98 17.68
N ASN A 238 -20.91 -9.24 17.84
CA ASN A 238 -20.13 -8.68 16.77
C ASN A 238 -18.63 -8.81 17.06
N GLY A 239 -17.81 -8.81 16.01
CA GLY A 239 -16.37 -8.83 16.13
C GLY A 239 -15.68 -8.43 14.85
N SER A 240 -14.41 -8.06 14.96
CA SER A 240 -13.58 -7.76 13.80
C SER A 240 -12.15 -8.26 14.01
N ALA A 241 -11.46 -8.51 12.90
CA ALA A 241 -10.05 -8.88 12.90
C ALA A 241 -9.39 -8.36 11.63
N ASP A 242 -8.20 -7.82 11.75
CA ASP A 242 -7.40 -7.45 10.58
C ASP A 242 -6.68 -8.67 10.04
N VAL A 243 -6.56 -8.72 8.72
CA VAL A 243 -5.96 -9.84 8.03
C VAL A 243 -5.13 -9.38 6.84
N THR A 244 -3.88 -9.87 6.76
CA THR A 244 -3.00 -9.62 5.62
C THR A 244 -2.86 -10.89 4.80
N VAL A 245 -3.33 -10.84 3.56
CA VAL A 245 -3.27 -11.94 2.60
C VAL A 245 -2.00 -11.83 1.77
N LYS A 246 -1.18 -12.89 1.80
CA LYS A 246 0.05 -13.05 1.01
C LYS A 246 -0.08 -14.26 0.09
N ALA A 247 0.70 -14.28 -0.99
CA ALA A 247 0.59 -15.29 -2.05
C ALA A 247 0.81 -16.75 -1.59
N ASP A 248 1.70 -16.97 -0.62
CA ASP A 248 2.15 -18.30 -0.22
C ASP A 248 1.79 -18.63 1.25
N SER A 249 0.81 -17.93 1.83
CA SER A 249 0.38 -18.18 3.21
C SER A 249 -0.99 -18.87 3.24
N ILE A 250 -1.05 -19.98 4.02
CA ILE A 250 -2.34 -20.49 4.50
C ILE A 250 -2.76 -19.58 5.64
N LEU A 251 -3.84 -18.85 5.42
CA LEU A 251 -4.33 -17.88 6.38
C LEU A 251 -5.46 -18.48 7.20
N ASN A 252 -5.21 -18.65 8.51
CA ASN A 252 -6.25 -18.96 9.49
C ASN A 252 -6.60 -17.67 10.24
N ALA A 253 -7.75 -17.11 9.93
CA ALA A 253 -8.22 -15.84 10.47
C ALA A 253 -9.44 -16.06 11.37
N ASP A 254 -9.21 -16.43 12.61
CA ASP A 254 -10.26 -16.58 13.61
C ASP A 254 -10.82 -15.20 14.00
N VAL A 255 -12.14 -15.14 14.22
CA VAL A 255 -12.83 -13.92 14.68
C VAL A 255 -13.56 -14.23 15.99
N THR A 256 -13.28 -13.45 17.02
CA THR A 256 -14.00 -13.53 18.29
C THR A 256 -15.13 -12.53 18.32
N LEU A 257 -16.35 -12.99 18.58
CA LEU A 257 -17.53 -12.17 18.73
C LEU A 257 -17.79 -11.88 20.21
N GLN A 258 -18.15 -10.64 20.47
CA GLN A 258 -18.55 -10.18 21.80
C GLN A 258 -19.79 -9.29 21.71
N LYS A 259 -20.48 -9.11 22.82
CA LYS A 259 -21.61 -8.21 22.89
C LYS A 259 -21.07 -6.79 23.08
N TRP A 260 -21.18 -5.98 22.04
CA TRP A 260 -20.87 -4.57 22.18
C TRP A 260 -22.02 -3.84 22.87
N GLN A 261 -21.67 -3.04 23.82
CA GLN A 261 -22.62 -2.25 24.58
C GLN A 261 -22.52 -0.79 24.15
N LYS A 262 -23.63 -0.08 24.28
CA LYS A 262 -23.63 1.38 24.15
C LYS A 262 -22.66 1.99 25.16
N GLY A 263 -21.74 2.83 24.69
CA GLY A 263 -20.67 3.40 25.49
C GLY A 263 -19.32 2.67 25.38
N ASP A 264 -19.30 1.43 24.88
CA ASP A 264 -18.06 0.67 24.61
C ASP A 264 -17.56 1.02 23.19
N VAL A 265 -16.94 2.20 23.05
CA VAL A 265 -16.55 2.76 21.76
C VAL A 265 -15.19 2.21 21.27
N ASN A 266 -14.33 1.74 22.17
CA ASN A 266 -13.09 1.07 21.83
C ASN A 266 -13.29 -0.43 21.54
N LYS A 267 -14.47 -0.98 21.87
CA LYS A 267 -14.91 -2.36 21.62
C LYS A 267 -14.07 -3.41 22.36
N ASP A 268 -13.58 -3.09 23.54
CA ASP A 268 -12.85 -4.03 24.39
C ASP A 268 -13.75 -4.87 25.31
N GLY A 269 -15.06 -4.58 25.37
CA GLY A 269 -16.08 -5.26 26.16
C GLY A 269 -16.31 -4.66 27.54
N GLU A 270 -15.59 -3.59 27.89
CA GLU A 270 -15.74 -2.85 29.13
C GLU A 270 -16.12 -1.40 28.79
N ILE A 271 -16.94 -0.77 29.64
CA ILE A 271 -17.23 0.67 29.50
C ILE A 271 -16.47 1.40 30.61
N ASN A 272 -15.41 2.09 30.23
CA ASN A 272 -14.49 2.72 31.18
C ASN A 272 -13.94 4.08 30.67
N SER A 273 -12.89 4.62 31.30
CA SER A 273 -12.29 5.91 30.94
C SER A 273 -11.65 5.94 29.55
N ASP A 274 -11.29 4.78 29.02
CA ASP A 274 -10.64 4.68 27.72
C ASP A 274 -11.66 4.94 26.60
N ASP A 275 -12.93 4.53 26.80
CA ASP A 275 -14.04 4.87 25.92
C ASP A 275 -14.33 6.36 25.91
N VAL A 276 -14.35 6.99 27.09
CA VAL A 276 -14.53 8.45 27.22
C VAL A 276 -13.42 9.17 26.45
N THR A 277 -12.19 8.70 26.58
CA THR A 277 -11.04 9.27 25.87
C THR A 277 -11.16 9.09 24.36
N ALA A 278 -11.52 7.89 23.89
CA ALA A 278 -11.71 7.61 22.47
C ALA A 278 -12.84 8.47 21.87
N LEU A 279 -13.97 8.57 22.57
CA LEU A 279 -15.10 9.39 22.14
C LEU A 279 -14.76 10.88 22.12
N LEU A 280 -14.04 11.38 23.11
CA LEU A 280 -13.57 12.77 23.17
C LEU A 280 -12.64 13.10 21.98
N ARG A 281 -11.72 12.20 21.64
CA ARG A 281 -10.82 12.35 20.49
C ARG A 281 -11.60 12.41 19.17
N HIS A 282 -12.63 11.58 19.03
CA HIS A 282 -13.51 11.58 17.86
C HIS A 282 -14.27 12.91 17.72
N VAL A 283 -14.92 13.37 18.78
CA VAL A 283 -15.68 14.64 18.79
C VAL A 283 -14.76 15.83 18.54
N SER A 284 -13.53 15.78 19.06
CA SER A 284 -12.51 16.82 18.84
C SER A 284 -11.81 16.69 17.47
N LYS A 285 -12.18 15.70 16.64
CA LYS A 285 -11.57 15.43 15.32
C LYS A 285 -10.06 15.17 15.36
N ILE A 286 -9.54 14.72 16.50
CA ILE A 286 -8.13 14.31 16.67
C ILE A 286 -7.92 12.91 16.10
N GLU A 287 -8.88 12.00 16.36
CA GLU A 287 -8.88 10.63 15.87
C GLU A 287 -10.32 10.20 15.62
N LEU A 288 -10.61 9.76 14.40
CA LEU A 288 -11.99 9.40 14.05
C LEU A 288 -12.25 7.92 14.37
N LEU A 289 -13.34 7.67 15.06
CA LEU A 289 -13.88 6.32 15.25
C LEU A 289 -14.45 5.76 13.94
N SER A 290 -14.44 4.44 13.81
CA SER A 290 -15.22 3.77 12.77
C SER A 290 -16.72 4.05 12.93
N SER A 291 -17.49 3.91 11.85
CA SER A 291 -18.95 4.14 11.89
C SER A 291 -19.66 3.33 12.98
N ASP A 292 -19.23 2.06 13.17
CA ASP A 292 -19.82 1.15 14.16
C ASP A 292 -19.45 1.58 15.60
N ALA A 293 -18.21 2.06 15.81
CA ALA A 293 -17.77 2.58 17.09
C ALA A 293 -18.43 3.91 17.42
N ALA A 294 -18.59 4.79 16.44
CA ALA A 294 -19.32 6.05 16.60
C ALA A 294 -20.80 5.80 16.96
N ALA A 295 -21.45 4.79 16.36
CA ALA A 295 -22.81 4.41 16.71
C ALA A 295 -22.96 3.94 18.17
N LEU A 296 -21.91 3.33 18.75
CA LEU A 296 -21.88 3.00 20.19
C LEU A 296 -21.66 4.24 21.06
N GLY A 297 -21.09 5.29 20.48
CA GLY A 297 -20.81 6.56 21.10
C GLY A 297 -22.01 7.52 21.22
N ASP A 298 -23.05 7.33 20.41
CA ASP A 298 -24.34 8.04 20.54
C ASP A 298 -25.10 7.49 21.76
N VAL A 299 -24.65 7.89 22.94
CA VAL A 299 -25.17 7.35 24.22
C VAL A 299 -26.46 8.01 24.67
N ASP A 300 -26.86 9.11 24.06
CA ASP A 300 -28.15 9.77 24.35
C ASP A 300 -29.24 9.48 23.30
N ASN A 301 -28.90 8.73 22.24
CA ASN A 301 -29.80 8.32 21.15
C ASN A 301 -30.40 9.46 20.32
N ASN A 302 -29.68 10.58 20.22
CA ASN A 302 -30.19 11.72 19.44
C ASN A 302 -29.78 11.65 17.95
N GLY A 303 -28.95 10.66 17.54
CA GLY A 303 -28.47 10.43 16.19
C GLY A 303 -27.21 11.21 15.83
N GLU A 304 -26.64 11.97 16.76
CA GLU A 304 -25.41 12.74 16.58
C GLU A 304 -24.40 12.35 17.68
N VAL A 305 -23.16 12.22 17.31
CA VAL A 305 -22.05 11.98 18.27
C VAL A 305 -21.36 13.30 18.54
N ASN A 306 -21.55 13.84 19.75
CA ASN A 306 -21.05 15.15 20.12
C ASN A 306 -20.59 15.21 21.59
N SER A 307 -20.36 16.43 22.12
CA SER A 307 -19.88 16.65 23.50
C SER A 307 -20.86 16.21 24.59
N ASP A 308 -22.16 16.13 24.27
CA ASP A 308 -23.18 15.72 25.23
C ASP A 308 -23.06 14.22 25.52
N ASP A 309 -22.73 13.41 24.48
CA ASP A 309 -22.41 11.99 24.62
C ASP A 309 -21.18 11.78 25.48
N VAL A 310 -20.10 12.53 25.21
CA VAL A 310 -18.88 12.47 26.03
C VAL A 310 -19.21 12.75 27.50
N THR A 311 -20.03 13.77 27.75
CA THR A 311 -20.46 14.17 29.12
C THR A 311 -21.30 13.07 29.73
N LYS A 312 -22.26 12.50 29.01
CA LYS A 312 -23.13 11.43 29.50
C LYS A 312 -22.33 10.17 29.82
N LEU A 313 -21.43 9.77 28.91
CA LEU A 313 -20.55 8.61 29.09
C LEU A 313 -19.61 8.81 30.30
N LEU A 314 -19.01 9.99 30.45
CA LEU A 314 -18.16 10.31 31.60
C LEU A 314 -18.94 10.21 32.92
N ARG A 315 -20.17 10.69 32.95
CA ARG A 315 -21.03 10.58 34.14
C ARG A 315 -21.38 9.14 34.48
N PHE A 316 -21.57 8.29 33.46
CA PHE A 316 -21.79 6.86 33.66
C PHE A 316 -20.55 6.17 34.21
N VAL A 317 -19.39 6.36 33.60
CA VAL A 317 -18.12 5.81 34.07
C VAL A 317 -17.77 6.28 35.49
N SER A 318 -18.07 7.53 35.82
CA SER A 318 -17.89 8.09 37.15
C SER A 318 -18.99 7.68 38.16
N LYS A 319 -19.91 6.79 37.76
CA LYS A 319 -21.02 6.31 38.60
C LYS A 319 -21.95 7.40 39.10
N ILE A 320 -22.03 8.55 38.42
CA ILE A 320 -22.96 9.63 38.68
C ILE A 320 -24.37 9.28 38.15
N ILE A 321 -24.41 8.56 37.04
CA ILE A 321 -25.61 7.92 36.48
C ILE A 321 -25.40 6.43 36.39
N THR A 322 -26.47 5.63 36.36
CA THR A 322 -26.42 4.16 36.45
C THR A 322 -26.76 3.47 35.15
N ASN A 323 -27.25 4.19 34.15
CA ASN A 323 -27.54 3.67 32.81
C ASN A 323 -27.23 4.73 31.74
N LEU A 324 -27.13 4.28 30.50
CA LEU A 324 -26.93 5.10 29.31
C LEU A 324 -28.19 5.20 28.43
N ASP A 325 -29.32 4.57 28.88
CA ASP A 325 -30.60 4.64 28.18
C ASP A 325 -31.37 5.93 28.49
#